data_aa31dbf0b66541477fbc6a409b5cbb37
#
_entry.id   aa31dbf0b66541477fbc6a409b5cbb37
#
_cell.length_a   1.000
_cell.length_b   1.000
_cell.length_c   1.000
_cell.angle_alpha   90.00
_cell.angle_beta   90.00
_cell.angle_gamma   90.00
#
_symmetry.space_group_name_H-M   'P 1'
#
loop_
_entity.id
_entity.type
_entity.pdbx_description
1 polymer ?
#
loop_
_entity_poly.entity_id
_entity_poly.type
_entity_poly.pdbx_seq_one_letter_code
_entity_poly.pdbx_strand_id
1 'polypeptide(L)' 'MKELLVTIAAGLVDEPEKVTVDVDDINDEGVIVYHLHVAADDMGRVIGKQGRIAKAIRTVMRATANRNDQKIMVEIA' A
#
# COMPACT_ATOMS: atom_id res chain seq x y z
N MET A 1 -6.91 -1.26 8.68
CA MET A 1 -6.36 -1.38 7.32
C MET A 1 -5.03 -0.65 7.15
N LYS A 2 -4.88 0.54 7.70
CA LYS A 2 -3.62 1.28 7.60
C LYS A 2 -2.45 0.50 8.21
N GLU A 3 -2.64 -0.05 9.39
CA GLU A 3 -1.60 -0.82 10.07
C GLU A 3 -1.20 -2.07 9.30
N LEU A 4 -2.16 -2.70 8.65
CA LEU A 4 -1.89 -3.86 7.81
C LEU A 4 -0.98 -3.47 6.65
N LEU A 5 -1.28 -2.35 5.98
CA LEU A 5 -0.47 -1.89 4.87
C LEU A 5 0.96 -1.54 5.32
N VAL A 6 1.10 -0.86 6.45
CA VAL A 6 2.41 -0.55 7.01
C VAL A 6 3.19 -1.84 7.29
N THR A 7 2.55 -2.81 7.92
CA THR A 7 3.20 -4.09 8.27
C THR A 7 3.67 -4.83 7.03
N ILE A 8 2.82 -4.92 6.02
CA ILE A 8 3.17 -5.61 4.78
C ILE A 8 4.34 -4.91 4.09
N ALA A 9 4.25 -3.60 3.93
CA ALA A 9 5.28 -2.84 3.24
C ALA A 9 6.60 -2.90 3.99
N ALA A 10 6.57 -2.75 5.31
CA ALA A 10 7.78 -2.80 6.14
C ALA A 10 8.49 -4.16 6.05
N GLY A 11 7.73 -5.22 5.84
CA GLY A 11 8.31 -6.56 5.67
C GLY A 11 8.95 -6.80 4.31
N LEU A 12 8.76 -5.91 3.35
CA LEU A 12 9.20 -6.08 1.97
C LEU A 12 10.28 -5.09 1.54
N VAL A 13 10.66 -4.14 2.41
CA VAL A 13 11.64 -3.10 2.08
C VAL A 13 12.85 -3.18 3.00
N ASP A 14 13.95 -2.52 2.60
CA ASP A 14 15.20 -2.52 3.37
C ASP A 14 15.19 -1.47 4.49
N GLU A 15 14.39 -0.41 4.36
CA GLU A 15 14.30 0.65 5.35
C GLU A 15 12.87 0.76 5.89
N PRO A 16 12.44 -0.22 6.71
CA PRO A 16 11.06 -0.26 7.20
C PRO A 16 10.69 0.94 8.07
N GLU A 17 11.65 1.58 8.71
CA GLU A 17 11.42 2.76 9.53
C GLU A 17 10.97 3.97 8.73
N LYS A 18 11.17 3.94 7.41
CA LYS A 18 10.74 5.04 6.52
C LYS A 18 9.39 4.78 5.86
N VAL A 19 8.79 3.64 6.14
CA VAL A 19 7.46 3.34 5.60
C VAL A 19 6.41 4.16 6.34
N THR A 20 5.64 4.94 5.60
CA THR A 20 4.51 5.69 6.14
C THR A 20 3.31 5.52 5.22
N VAL A 21 2.13 5.69 5.78
CA VAL A 21 0.88 5.57 5.04
C VAL A 21 -0.03 6.74 5.41
N ASP A 22 -0.50 7.46 4.40
CA ASP A 22 -1.54 8.46 4.55
C ASP A 22 -2.84 7.90 3.99
N VAL A 23 -3.93 8.16 4.66
CA VAL A 23 -5.25 7.66 4.26
C VAL A 23 -6.16 8.84 3.97
N ASP A 24 -6.69 8.92 2.77
CA ASP A 24 -7.68 9.94 2.41
C ASP A 24 -9.05 9.56 2.94
N ASP A 25 -9.92 10.56 3.06
CA ASP A 25 -11.33 10.31 3.35
C ASP A 25 -11.95 9.57 2.16
N ILE A 26 -13.03 8.83 2.45
CA ILE A 26 -13.78 8.12 1.41
C ILE A 26 -14.27 9.14 0.36
N ASN A 27 -14.02 8.83 -0.91
CA ASN A 27 -14.39 9.75 -1.99
C ASN A 27 -15.84 9.53 -2.45
N ASP A 28 -16.26 10.29 -3.46
CA ASP A 28 -17.63 10.24 -3.97
C ASP A 28 -17.99 8.87 -4.56
N GLU A 29 -17.00 8.10 -4.96
CA GLU A 29 -17.21 6.75 -5.52
C GLU A 29 -17.22 5.67 -4.45
N GLY A 30 -17.06 6.05 -3.18
CA GLY A 30 -17.01 5.10 -2.08
C GLY A 30 -15.66 4.41 -1.93
N VAL A 31 -14.59 4.99 -2.49
CA VAL A 31 -13.24 4.42 -2.46
C VAL A 31 -12.38 5.18 -1.47
N ILE A 32 -11.64 4.44 -0.66
CA ILE A 32 -10.65 4.99 0.26
C ILE A 32 -9.27 4.83 -0.39
N VAL A 33 -8.52 5.93 -0.51
CA VAL A 33 -7.18 5.89 -1.11
C VAL A 33 -6.14 5.87 0.00
N TYR A 34 -5.26 4.89 -0.07
CA TYR A 34 -4.10 4.76 0.82
C TYR A 34 -2.85 5.17 0.06
N HIS A 35 -2.14 6.15 0.58
CA HIS A 35 -0.89 6.63 -0.02
C HIS A 35 0.28 6.02 0.74
N LEU A 36 0.95 5.07 0.12
CA LEU A 36 2.11 4.40 0.71
C LEU A 36 3.39 5.12 0.31
N HIS A 37 4.19 5.48 1.31
CA HIS A 37 5.50 6.09 1.11
C HIS A 37 6.57 5.16 1.63
N VAL A 38 7.61 4.96 0.83
CA VAL A 38 8.78 4.17 1.21
C VAL A 38 10.05 5.01 0.99
N ALA A 39 11.19 4.54 1.51
CA ALA A 39 12.45 5.21 1.27
C ALA A 39 12.74 5.30 -0.23
N ALA A 40 13.42 6.37 -0.64
CA ALA A 40 13.75 6.56 -2.05
C ALA A 40 14.50 5.36 -2.63
N ASP A 41 15.42 4.79 -1.85
CA ASP A 41 16.19 3.62 -2.29
C ASP A 41 15.31 2.38 -2.45
N ASP A 42 14.21 2.29 -1.71
CA ASP A 42 13.29 1.16 -1.81
C ASP A 42 12.28 1.32 -2.93
N MET A 43 12.04 2.56 -3.37
CA MET A 43 11.03 2.83 -4.40
C MET A 43 11.34 2.07 -5.68
N GLY A 44 12.60 2.05 -6.11
CA GLY A 44 13.01 1.31 -7.31
C GLY A 44 12.74 -0.18 -7.19
N ARG A 45 12.91 -0.74 -5.99
CA ARG A 45 12.65 -2.15 -5.71
C ARG A 45 11.15 -2.44 -5.74
N VAL A 46 10.36 -1.59 -5.11
CA VAL A 46 8.91 -1.79 -5.01
C VAL A 46 8.25 -1.71 -6.37
N ILE A 47 8.65 -0.75 -7.19
CA ILE A 47 8.08 -0.54 -8.53
C ILE A 47 8.79 -1.39 -9.58
N GLY A 48 10.07 -1.71 -9.35
CA GLY A 48 10.89 -2.46 -10.30
C GLY A 48 10.45 -3.90 -10.50
N LYS A 49 11.12 -4.60 -11.41
CA LYS A 49 10.83 -6.00 -11.74
C LYS A 49 9.35 -6.20 -12.06
N GLN A 50 8.81 -5.35 -12.93
CA GLN A 50 7.42 -5.39 -13.38
C GLN A 50 6.42 -5.14 -12.24
N GLY A 51 6.86 -4.45 -11.20
CA GLY A 51 5.98 -4.08 -10.09
C GLY A 51 5.51 -5.24 -9.24
N ARG A 52 6.28 -6.31 -9.12
CA ARG A 52 5.87 -7.50 -8.35
C ARG A 52 5.51 -7.19 -6.91
N ILE A 53 6.33 -6.40 -6.24
CA ILE A 53 6.07 -6.04 -4.84
C ILE A 53 4.83 -5.18 -4.74
N ALA A 54 4.70 -4.19 -5.61
CA ALA A 54 3.51 -3.33 -5.65
C ALA A 54 2.24 -4.15 -5.90
N LYS A 55 2.30 -5.10 -6.83
CA LYS A 55 1.14 -5.98 -7.11
C LYS A 55 0.79 -6.83 -5.92
N ALA A 56 1.79 -7.39 -5.23
CA ALA A 56 1.56 -8.21 -4.05
C ALA A 56 0.87 -7.41 -2.94
N ILE A 57 1.34 -6.21 -2.69
CA ILE A 57 0.75 -5.31 -1.70
C ILE A 57 -0.71 -5.02 -2.06
N ARG A 58 -0.96 -4.63 -3.30
CA ARG A 58 -2.32 -4.31 -3.76
C ARG A 58 -3.25 -5.50 -3.67
N THR A 59 -2.76 -6.70 -4.01
CA THR A 59 -3.57 -7.92 -3.95
C THR A 59 -4.00 -8.24 -2.53
N VAL A 60 -3.08 -8.19 -1.57
CA VAL A 60 -3.40 -8.46 -0.17
C VAL A 60 -4.37 -7.43 0.38
N MET A 61 -4.11 -6.16 0.10
CA MET A 61 -4.97 -5.08 0.59
C MET A 61 -6.37 -5.16 0.00
N ARG A 62 -6.47 -5.48 -1.29
CA ARG A 62 -7.77 -5.61 -1.95
C ARG A 62 -8.56 -6.79 -1.39
N ALA A 63 -7.91 -7.93 -1.16
CA ALA A 63 -8.56 -9.10 -0.58
C ALA A 63 -9.11 -8.79 0.82
N THR A 64 -8.32 -8.09 1.64
CA THR A 64 -8.74 -7.71 2.98
C THR A 64 -9.90 -6.72 2.93
N ALA A 65 -9.84 -5.75 2.02
CA ALA A 65 -10.91 -4.76 1.85
C ALA A 65 -12.21 -5.44 1.43
N ASN A 66 -12.14 -6.39 0.51
CA ASN A 66 -13.32 -7.14 0.07
C ASN A 66 -13.98 -7.89 1.22
N ARG A 67 -13.17 -8.44 2.13
CA ARG A 67 -13.71 -9.13 3.31
C ARG A 67 -14.46 -8.18 4.23
N ASN A 68 -14.07 -6.91 4.24
CA ASN A 68 -14.67 -5.87 5.08
C ASN A 68 -15.69 -5.03 4.33
N ASP A 69 -16.07 -5.45 3.13
CA ASP A 69 -17.06 -4.75 2.30
C ASP A 69 -16.62 -3.32 1.96
N GLN A 70 -15.31 -3.13 1.78
CA GLN A 70 -14.72 -1.83 1.47
C GLN A 70 -14.11 -1.84 0.07
N LYS A 71 -14.09 -0.66 -0.55
CA LYS A 71 -13.37 -0.43 -1.79
C LYS A 71 -12.17 0.46 -1.49
N ILE A 72 -10.99 0.02 -1.88
CA ILE A 72 -9.76 0.77 -1.62
C ILE A 72 -8.91 0.85 -2.87
N MET A 73 -8.02 1.85 -2.86
CA MET A 73 -6.94 1.99 -3.84
C MET A 73 -5.65 2.24 -3.07
N VAL A 74 -4.56 1.61 -3.51
CA VAL A 74 -3.24 1.83 -2.91
C VAL A 74 -2.37 2.53 -3.93
N GLU A 75 -1.94 3.74 -3.60
CA GLU A 75 -0.98 4.51 -4.39
C GLU A 75 0.38 4.43 -3.74
N ILE A 76 1.41 4.20 -4.54
CA ILE A 76 2.79 4.09 -4.06
C ILE A 76 3.56 5.28 -4.61
N ALA A 77 4.02 6.12 -3.71
CA ALA A 77 4.72 7.35 -4.08
C ALA A 77 6.19 7.30 -3.69
#